data_505f8380f34602a53a74941a08f06ae9
#
_entry.id   505f8380f34602a53a74941a08f06ae9
#
_cell.length_a   1.000
_cell.length_b   1.000
_cell.length_c   1.000
_cell.angle_alpha   90.00
_cell.angle_beta   90.00
_cell.angle_gamma   90.00
#
_symmetry.space_group_name_H-M   'P 1'
#
loop_
_entity.id
_entity.type
_entity.pdbx_description
1 polymer ?
#
loop_
_entity_poly.entity_id
_entity_poly.type
_entity_poly.pdbx_seq_one_letter_code
_entity_poly.pdbx_strand_id
1 'polypeptide(L)'
;MRVYISGGITGVENYREKFNKVQEELEKDGHAVFNPALYADALPKLSYEEYMKVGLYFLSMCDAIYMLKGWQKSCGANSEYGYALATDKIILEE
;
A
#
# COMPACT_ATOMS: atom_id res chain seq x y z
N MET A 1 -3.37 -15.07 -1.45
CA MET A 1 -2.09 -14.40 -1.14
C MET A 1 -2.30 -13.27 -0.14
N ARG A 2 -1.24 -12.83 0.48
CA ARG A 2 -1.23 -11.55 1.20
C ARG A 2 -0.83 -10.45 0.23
N VAL A 3 -1.68 -9.44 0.12
CA VAL A 3 -1.48 -8.34 -0.83
C VAL A 3 -1.40 -7.01 -0.08
N TYR A 4 -0.38 -6.23 -0.36
CA TYR A 4 -0.21 -4.88 0.17
C TYR A 4 -0.66 -3.87 -0.87
N ILE A 5 -1.54 -2.94 -0.48
CA ILE A 5 -2.01 -1.89 -1.39
C ILE A 5 -1.08 -0.69 -1.27
N SER A 6 -0.58 -0.21 -2.41
CA SER A 6 0.33 0.93 -2.47
C SER A 6 -0.22 2.03 -3.39
N GLY A 7 -0.12 3.27 -2.96
CA GLY A 7 -0.58 4.42 -3.73
C GLY A 7 -0.41 5.70 -2.94
N GLY A 8 -0.79 6.82 -3.54
CA GLY A 8 -0.69 8.12 -2.90
C GLY A 8 -1.70 8.29 -1.77
N ILE A 9 -1.25 8.83 -0.65
CA ILE A 9 -2.08 9.18 0.50
C ILE A 9 -2.00 10.68 0.74
N THR A 10 -0.80 11.22 0.92
CA THR A 10 -0.58 12.63 1.20
C THR A 10 -1.06 13.51 0.05
N GLY A 11 -1.99 14.42 0.33
CA GLY A 11 -2.51 15.34 -0.67
C GLY A 11 -3.47 14.73 -1.69
N VAL A 12 -3.88 13.47 -1.49
CA VAL A 12 -4.82 12.80 -2.38
C VAL A 12 -6.20 12.81 -1.74
N GLU A 13 -7.17 13.44 -2.42
CA GLU A 13 -8.56 13.40 -1.97
C GLU A 13 -9.11 11.99 -2.14
N ASN A 14 -9.99 11.59 -1.22
CA ASN A 14 -10.68 10.29 -1.29
C ASN A 14 -9.74 9.09 -1.31
N TYR A 15 -8.52 9.22 -0.77
CA TYR A 15 -7.59 8.09 -0.78
C TYR A 15 -8.16 6.88 -0.03
N ARG A 16 -8.88 7.10 1.07
CA ARG A 16 -9.49 6.01 1.85
C ARG A 16 -10.49 5.23 1.02
N GLU A 17 -11.32 5.92 0.25
CA GLU A 17 -12.31 5.25 -0.61
C GLU A 17 -11.64 4.39 -1.68
N LYS A 18 -10.58 4.91 -2.28
CA LYS A 18 -9.82 4.18 -3.30
C LYS A 18 -9.19 2.92 -2.73
N PHE A 19 -8.51 3.05 -1.58
CA PHE A 19 -7.87 1.92 -0.92
C PHE A 19 -8.91 0.88 -0.46
N ASN A 20 -10.00 1.34 0.12
CA ASN A 20 -11.04 0.44 0.63
C ASN A 20 -11.75 -0.32 -0.48
N LYS A 21 -11.99 0.33 -1.61
CA LYS A 21 -12.60 -0.30 -2.77
C LYS A 21 -11.73 -1.45 -3.29
N VAL A 22 -10.44 -1.20 -3.42
CA VAL A 22 -9.49 -2.22 -3.87
C VAL A 22 -9.41 -3.36 -2.85
N GLN A 23 -9.41 -3.02 -1.55
CA GLN A 23 -9.42 -4.06 -0.51
C GLN A 23 -10.61 -5.00 -0.68
N GLU A 24 -11.81 -4.45 -0.86
CA GLU A 24 -13.01 -5.25 -1.05
C GLU A 24 -12.89 -6.18 -2.27
N GLU A 25 -12.40 -5.65 -3.38
CA GLU A 25 -12.21 -6.43 -4.60
C GLU A 25 -11.23 -7.58 -4.40
N LEU A 26 -10.09 -7.30 -3.76
CA LEU A 26 -9.07 -8.32 -3.50
C LEU A 26 -9.57 -9.38 -2.51
N GLU A 27 -10.31 -8.97 -1.49
CA GLU A 27 -10.87 -9.90 -0.52
C GLU A 27 -11.92 -10.82 -1.14
N LYS A 28 -12.70 -10.33 -2.10
CA LYS A 28 -13.64 -11.17 -2.87
C LYS A 28 -12.91 -12.25 -3.65
N ASP A 29 -11.69 -11.97 -4.08
CA ASP A 29 -10.87 -12.95 -4.80
C ASP A 29 -10.10 -13.88 -3.85
N GLY A 30 -10.36 -13.79 -2.55
CA GLY A 30 -9.79 -14.68 -1.56
C GLY A 30 -8.45 -14.26 -0.98
N HIS A 31 -8.02 -13.01 -1.22
CA HIS A 31 -6.75 -12.51 -0.70
C HIS A 31 -6.90 -11.92 0.70
N ALA A 32 -5.84 -12.00 1.50
CA ALA A 32 -5.69 -11.20 2.72
C ALA A 32 -5.02 -9.89 2.34
N VAL A 33 -5.51 -8.76 2.85
CA VAL A 33 -5.09 -7.44 2.37
C VAL A 33 -4.52 -6.60 3.50
N PHE A 34 -3.35 -5.99 3.26
CA PHE A 34 -2.80 -4.93 4.10
C PHE A 34 -3.11 -3.59 3.44
N ASN A 35 -3.98 -2.82 4.10
CA ASN A 35 -4.45 -1.53 3.60
C ASN A 35 -3.88 -0.43 4.50
N PRO A 36 -2.86 0.33 4.04
CA PRO A 36 -2.25 1.37 4.87
C PRO A 36 -3.20 2.52 5.23
N ALA A 37 -4.28 2.70 4.49
CA ALA A 37 -5.26 3.73 4.82
C ALA A 37 -5.96 3.46 6.15
N LEU A 38 -6.01 2.20 6.59
CA LEU A 38 -6.65 1.84 7.85
C LEU A 38 -5.86 2.31 9.08
N TYR A 39 -4.54 2.42 8.98
CA TYR A 39 -3.73 2.84 10.12
C TYR A 39 -3.08 4.22 9.97
N ALA A 40 -3.25 4.87 8.83
CA ALA A 40 -2.65 6.19 8.59
C ALA A 40 -3.07 7.22 9.66
N ASP A 41 -4.31 7.18 10.11
CA ASP A 41 -4.80 8.07 11.17
C ASP A 41 -4.69 7.45 12.57
N ALA A 42 -4.56 6.14 12.66
CA ALA A 42 -4.48 5.44 13.93
C ALA A 42 -3.12 5.62 14.61
N LEU A 43 -2.12 6.03 13.86
CA LEU A 43 -0.75 6.24 14.33
C LEU A 43 -0.36 7.71 14.15
N PRO A 44 -1.07 8.67 14.77
CA PRO A 44 -0.70 10.08 14.68
C PRO A 44 0.64 10.31 15.35
N LYS A 45 1.36 11.33 14.93
CA LYS A 45 2.66 11.73 15.47
C LYS A 45 3.85 10.93 14.97
N LEU A 46 3.67 10.01 14.04
CA LEU A 46 4.81 9.42 13.35
C LEU A 46 5.30 10.41 12.29
N SER A 47 6.61 10.45 12.09
CA SER A 47 7.19 11.18 10.98
C SER A 47 6.87 10.46 9.67
N TYR A 48 7.04 11.15 8.54
CA TYR A 48 6.89 10.53 7.23
C TYR A 48 7.81 9.31 7.08
N GLU A 49 9.07 9.46 7.52
CA GLU A 49 10.03 8.37 7.47
C GLU A 49 9.58 7.17 8.30
N GLU A 50 9.00 7.42 9.47
CA GLU A 50 8.50 6.35 10.33
C GLU A 50 7.31 5.63 9.70
N TYR A 51 6.38 6.37 9.07
CA TYR A 51 5.28 5.76 8.31
C TYR A 51 5.81 4.88 7.18
N MET A 52 6.87 5.32 6.50
CA MET A 52 7.51 4.55 5.45
C MET A 52 8.05 3.22 5.97
N LYS A 53 8.69 3.25 7.13
CA LYS A 53 9.21 2.02 7.77
C LYS A 53 8.10 1.05 8.11
N VAL A 54 7.00 1.55 8.65
CA VAL A 54 5.83 0.72 8.98
C VAL A 54 5.27 0.05 7.72
N GLY A 55 5.11 0.82 6.66
CA GLY A 55 4.61 0.30 5.39
C GLY A 55 5.52 -0.76 4.79
N LEU A 56 6.82 -0.52 4.77
CA LEU A 56 7.80 -1.48 4.25
C LEU A 56 7.81 -2.77 5.09
N TYR A 57 7.66 -2.64 6.40
CA TYR A 57 7.57 -3.81 7.27
C TYR A 57 6.37 -4.68 6.91
N PHE A 58 5.19 -4.08 6.76
CA PHE A 58 3.99 -4.84 6.37
C PHE A 58 4.14 -5.42 4.98
N LEU A 59 4.70 -4.66 4.04
CA LEU A 59 4.95 -5.15 2.69
C LEU A 59 5.88 -6.37 2.70
N SER A 60 6.88 -6.37 3.59
CA SER A 60 7.81 -7.50 3.70
C SER A 60 7.12 -8.82 4.02
N MET A 61 5.95 -8.75 4.66
CA MET A 61 5.17 -9.94 5.02
C MET A 61 4.17 -10.35 3.94
N CYS A 62 4.10 -9.61 2.85
CA CYS A 62 3.15 -9.87 1.77
C CYS A 62 3.81 -10.62 0.61
N ASP A 63 2.97 -11.30 -0.16
CA ASP A 63 3.40 -12.01 -1.38
C ASP A 63 3.39 -11.09 -2.59
N ALA A 64 2.51 -10.09 -2.56
CA ALA A 64 2.26 -9.20 -3.69
C ALA A 64 2.05 -7.76 -3.24
N ILE A 65 2.31 -6.83 -4.15
CA ILE A 65 1.97 -5.42 -4.01
C ILE A 65 0.96 -5.06 -5.09
N TYR A 66 -0.08 -4.31 -4.73
CA TYR A 66 -1.08 -3.82 -5.68
C TYR A 66 -0.91 -2.31 -5.80
N MET A 67 -0.51 -1.86 -6.98
CA MET A 67 -0.22 -0.45 -7.25
C MET A 67 -1.48 0.26 -7.73
N LEU A 68 -1.94 1.23 -6.97
CA LEU A 68 -3.09 2.05 -7.35
C LEU A 68 -2.73 2.98 -8.51
N LYS A 69 -3.71 3.26 -9.37
CA LYS A 69 -3.51 4.15 -10.50
C LYS A 69 -3.00 5.52 -10.04
N GLY A 70 -1.97 6.02 -10.72
CA GLY A 70 -1.34 7.29 -10.38
C GLY A 70 -0.26 7.20 -9.31
N TRP A 71 0.13 6.00 -8.91
CA TRP A 71 1.12 5.78 -7.86
C TRP A 71 2.47 6.42 -8.14
N GLN A 72 2.81 6.63 -9.41
CA GLN A 72 4.11 7.18 -9.83
C GLN A 72 4.38 8.57 -9.25
N LYS A 73 3.31 9.29 -8.89
CA LYS A 73 3.41 10.63 -8.29
C LYS A 73 3.68 10.59 -6.78
N SER A 74 3.63 9.43 -6.17
CA SER A 74 3.83 9.25 -4.73
C SER A 74 5.23 8.74 -4.44
N CYS A 75 6.01 9.52 -3.69
CA CYS A 75 7.35 9.10 -3.27
C CYS A 75 7.31 7.81 -2.45
N GLY A 76 6.31 7.69 -1.57
CA GLY A 76 6.14 6.50 -0.75
C GLY A 76 5.84 5.27 -1.58
N ALA A 77 4.92 5.39 -2.54
CA ALA A 77 4.59 4.27 -3.42
C ALA A 77 5.78 3.85 -4.28
N ASN A 78 6.59 4.80 -4.73
CA ASN A 78 7.82 4.48 -5.48
C ASN A 78 8.81 3.69 -4.63
N SER A 79 8.98 4.05 -3.36
CA SER A 79 9.84 3.31 -2.43
C SER A 79 9.33 1.89 -2.22
N GLU A 80 8.03 1.75 -2.05
CA GLU A 80 7.40 0.44 -1.86
C GLU A 80 7.52 -0.43 -3.12
N TYR A 81 7.32 0.16 -4.28
CA TYR A 81 7.48 -0.52 -5.55
C TYR A 81 8.92 -1.03 -5.73
N GLY A 82 9.92 -0.17 -5.45
CA GLY A 82 11.33 -0.55 -5.53
C GLY A 82 11.67 -1.70 -4.58
N TYR A 83 11.15 -1.65 -3.36
CA TYR A 83 11.32 -2.75 -2.40
C TYR A 83 10.70 -4.05 -2.91
N ALA A 84 9.48 -3.96 -3.45
CA ALA A 84 8.79 -5.13 -3.98
C ALA A 84 9.57 -5.78 -5.14
N LEU A 85 10.12 -4.96 -6.03
CA LEU A 85 10.97 -5.46 -7.11
C LEU A 85 12.24 -6.13 -6.55
N ALA A 86 12.88 -5.49 -5.59
CA ALA A 86 14.14 -6.00 -5.03
C ALA A 86 13.95 -7.31 -4.25
N THR A 87 12.76 -7.58 -3.77
CA THR A 87 12.45 -8.78 -2.98
C THR A 87 11.56 -9.78 -3.72
N ASP A 88 11.47 -9.65 -5.04
CA ASP A 88 10.71 -10.57 -5.91
C ASP A 88 9.24 -10.74 -5.56
N LYS A 89 8.60 -9.68 -5.10
CA LYS A 89 7.15 -9.69 -4.87
C LYS A 89 6.40 -9.69 -6.20
N ILE A 90 5.22 -10.26 -6.21
CA ILE A 90 4.32 -10.18 -7.37
C ILE A 90 3.83 -8.74 -7.48
N ILE A 91 3.92 -8.16 -8.67
CA ILE A 91 3.46 -6.80 -8.94
C ILE A 91 2.09 -6.86 -9.61
N LEU A 92 1.09 -6.28 -8.94
CA LEU A 92 -0.25 -6.12 -9.49
C LEU A 92 -0.50 -4.65 -9.70
N GLU A 93 -1.23 -4.28 -10.74
CA GLU A 93 -1.55 -2.89 -11.03
C GLU A 93 -3.05 -2.72 -11.28
N GLU A 94 -3.57 -1.61 -10.80
CA GLU A 94 -4.95 -1.22 -11.04
C GLU A 94 -5.19 -0.89 -12.51
#